data_d22fb2494299129a0906313b19651f26
#
_entry.id   d22fb2494299129a0906313b19651f26
#
_cell.length_a   1.000
_cell.length_b   1.000
_cell.length_c   1.000
_cell.angle_alpha   90.00
_cell.angle_beta   90.00
_cell.angle_gamma   90.00
#
_symmetry.space_group_name_H-M   'P 1'
#
loop_
_entity.id
_entity.type
_entity.pdbx_description
1 polymer ?
#
loop_
_entity_poly.entity_id
_entity_poly.type
_entity_poly.pdbx_seq_one_letter_code
_entity_poly.pdbx_strand_id
1 'polypeptide(L)'
;MNQQENKSNKIKELLLRWLFKRSNILILAICAVVVVALLIFFSIRKTSIGINNNENTGFTVTQIQQIKTLGEWEFLSISTEEMVDSTRHGFFGDAELVRIYYGTLHLGINFRDAKPGWAKLEGDSLIATLPPIKLLDNNFIDEAKTVSFFEKGSWDAKARQEMYQKAYKRIYNRCMTKDNITSAQENAEMQMKNFFRAMGIQKINIQFEETKK
;
A
#
# COMPACT_ATOMS: atom_id res chain seq x y z
N MET A 1 -71.51 -48.50 58.57
CA MET A 1 -71.06 -47.15 58.23
C MET A 1 -69.56 -47.10 57.91
N ASN A 2 -68.83 -48.20 57.56
CA ASN A 2 -67.36 -48.24 57.37
C ASN A 2 -66.90 -48.52 55.96
N GLN A 3 -67.73 -48.65 54.96
CA GLN A 3 -67.20 -48.94 53.58
C GLN A 3 -67.03 -47.69 52.69
N GLN A 4 -67.69 -46.58 52.97
CA GLN A 4 -67.58 -45.35 52.17
C GLN A 4 -66.31 -44.56 52.54
N GLU A 5 -65.88 -44.60 53.78
CA GLU A 5 -64.71 -43.88 54.27
C GLU A 5 -63.40 -44.48 53.73
N ASN A 6 -63.32 -45.80 53.61
CA ASN A 6 -62.19 -46.51 53.04
C ASN A 6 -61.98 -46.27 51.52
N LYS A 7 -63.12 -46.05 50.81
CA LYS A 7 -63.04 -45.75 49.34
C LYS A 7 -62.61 -44.32 49.08
N SER A 8 -62.99 -43.39 49.95
CA SER A 8 -62.54 -41.98 49.86
C SER A 8 -61.07 -41.82 50.14
N ASN A 9 -60.51 -42.54 51.14
CA ASN A 9 -59.09 -42.47 51.47
C ASN A 9 -58.21 -43.12 50.39
N LYS A 10 -58.65 -44.22 49.78
CA LYS A 10 -57.92 -44.82 48.62
C LYS A 10 -57.89 -43.90 47.40
N ILE A 11 -58.97 -43.20 47.11
CA ILE A 11 -59.01 -42.25 46.01
C ILE A 11 -58.09 -41.04 46.27
N LYS A 12 -58.04 -40.54 47.52
CA LYS A 12 -57.14 -39.48 47.93
C LYS A 12 -55.65 -39.88 47.82
N GLU A 13 -55.29 -41.09 48.25
CA GLU A 13 -53.91 -41.61 48.07
C GLU A 13 -53.53 -41.80 46.63
N LEU A 14 -54.40 -42.27 45.75
CA LEU A 14 -54.17 -42.43 44.32
C LEU A 14 -54.00 -41.08 43.66
N LEU A 15 -54.80 -40.09 44.00
CA LEU A 15 -54.68 -38.71 43.51
C LEU A 15 -53.38 -38.05 43.99
N LEU A 16 -52.98 -38.25 45.25
CA LEU A 16 -51.71 -37.77 45.80
C LEU A 16 -50.51 -38.41 45.10
N ARG A 17 -50.53 -39.72 44.89
CA ARG A 17 -49.48 -40.44 44.17
C ARG A 17 -49.40 -39.99 42.72
N TRP A 18 -50.51 -39.70 42.05
CA TRP A 18 -50.58 -39.19 40.69
C TRP A 18 -50.06 -37.75 40.57
N LEU A 19 -50.43 -36.89 41.56
CA LEU A 19 -49.91 -35.51 41.68
C LEU A 19 -48.39 -35.49 41.97
N PHE A 20 -47.91 -36.31 42.90
CA PHE A 20 -46.48 -36.44 43.18
C PHE A 20 -45.68 -36.99 42.00
N LYS A 21 -46.24 -37.96 41.28
CA LYS A 21 -45.58 -38.50 40.05
C LYS A 21 -45.51 -37.47 38.95
N ARG A 22 -46.54 -36.64 38.77
CA ARG A 22 -46.60 -35.58 37.76
C ARG A 22 -45.70 -34.39 38.13
N SER A 23 -45.63 -34.08 39.46
CA SER A 23 -44.76 -33.06 39.98
C SER A 23 -43.27 -33.46 39.78
N ASN A 24 -42.91 -34.72 40.05
CA ASN A 24 -41.56 -35.23 39.82
C ASN A 24 -41.15 -35.19 38.36
N ILE A 25 -42.03 -35.44 37.41
CA ILE A 25 -41.79 -35.33 35.98
C ILE A 25 -41.53 -33.85 35.58
N LEU A 26 -42.34 -32.92 36.14
CA LEU A 26 -42.12 -31.50 35.90
C LEU A 26 -40.79 -31.00 36.51
N ILE A 27 -40.41 -31.43 37.68
CA ILE A 27 -39.15 -31.11 38.31
C ILE A 27 -38.00 -31.67 37.50
N LEU A 28 -38.06 -32.91 36.99
CA LEU A 28 -37.11 -33.52 36.09
C LEU A 28 -36.96 -32.74 34.77
N ALA A 29 -38.10 -32.33 34.21
CA ALA A 29 -38.09 -31.50 32.97
C ALA A 29 -37.40 -30.14 33.19
N ILE A 30 -37.71 -29.48 34.33
CA ILE A 30 -37.07 -28.19 34.68
C ILE A 30 -35.56 -28.38 34.91
N CYS A 31 -35.15 -29.44 35.61
CA CYS A 31 -33.74 -29.75 35.80
C CYS A 31 -33.03 -30.03 34.49
N ALA A 32 -33.64 -30.76 33.57
CA ALA A 32 -33.09 -31.00 32.23
C ALA A 32 -32.90 -29.70 31.45
N VAL A 33 -33.86 -28.80 31.48
CA VAL A 33 -33.78 -27.48 30.82
C VAL A 33 -32.63 -26.63 31.44
N VAL A 34 -32.52 -26.63 32.78
CA VAL A 34 -31.44 -25.91 33.47
C VAL A 34 -30.06 -26.47 33.10
N VAL A 35 -29.93 -27.81 33.05
CA VAL A 35 -28.68 -28.45 32.65
C VAL A 35 -28.32 -28.09 31.20
N VAL A 36 -29.29 -28.14 30.28
CA VAL A 36 -29.07 -27.73 28.87
C VAL A 36 -28.70 -26.26 28.79
N ALA A 37 -29.37 -25.38 29.53
CA ALA A 37 -29.03 -23.96 29.58
C ALA A 37 -27.63 -23.72 30.14
N LEU A 38 -27.22 -24.46 31.17
CA LEU A 38 -25.86 -24.40 31.71
C LEU A 38 -24.82 -24.91 30.72
N LEU A 39 -25.10 -26.02 30.01
CA LEU A 39 -24.21 -26.54 28.97
C LEU A 39 -24.04 -25.52 27.82
N ILE A 40 -25.13 -24.89 27.38
CA ILE A 40 -25.09 -23.82 26.37
C ILE A 40 -24.30 -22.62 26.90
N PHE A 41 -24.53 -22.20 28.15
CA PHE A 41 -23.82 -21.10 28.78
C PHE A 41 -22.32 -21.37 28.94
N PHE A 42 -21.94 -22.59 29.33
CA PHE A 42 -20.55 -23.02 29.39
C PHE A 42 -19.91 -23.19 28.00
N SER A 43 -20.66 -23.64 27.02
CA SER A 43 -20.22 -23.71 25.62
C SER A 43 -19.97 -22.31 25.04
N ILE A 44 -20.85 -21.36 25.29
CA ILE A 44 -20.70 -19.97 24.86
C ILE A 44 -19.51 -19.31 25.58
N ARG A 45 -19.27 -19.63 26.84
CA ARG A 45 -18.09 -19.14 27.58
C ARG A 45 -16.77 -19.76 27.12
N LYS A 46 -16.78 -21.01 26.62
CA LYS A 46 -15.59 -21.66 26.03
C LYS A 46 -15.36 -21.24 24.59
N THR A 47 -16.38 -20.79 23.87
CA THR A 47 -16.24 -20.06 22.62
C THR A 47 -16.02 -18.59 22.98
N SER A 48 -14.89 -18.26 23.64
CA SER A 48 -14.21 -17.05 23.33
C SER A 48 -13.94 -17.16 21.85
N ILE A 49 -14.76 -16.55 21.00
CA ILE A 49 -14.28 -15.97 19.78
C ILE A 49 -13.19 -15.04 20.31
N GLY A 50 -11.96 -15.54 20.31
CA GLY A 50 -10.78 -14.73 20.35
C GLY A 50 -10.85 -13.90 19.07
N ILE A 51 -11.56 -12.80 19.13
CA ILE A 51 -11.11 -11.59 18.50
C ILE A 51 -9.80 -11.35 19.27
N ASN A 52 -8.75 -12.00 18.80
CA ASN A 52 -7.41 -11.52 19.00
C ASN A 52 -7.43 -10.11 18.39
N ASN A 53 -7.79 -9.13 19.19
CA ASN A 53 -7.26 -7.79 19.10
C ASN A 53 -5.74 -7.89 19.41
N ASN A 54 -5.04 -8.75 18.71
CA ASN A 54 -3.69 -8.48 18.29
C ASN A 54 -3.85 -7.34 17.28
N GLU A 55 -3.91 -6.13 17.80
CA GLU A 55 -3.60 -4.89 17.08
C GLU A 55 -2.12 -4.85 16.64
N ASN A 56 -1.49 -5.98 16.51
CA ASN A 56 -0.38 -6.21 15.63
C ASN A 56 -0.98 -6.52 14.25
N THR A 57 -1.46 -5.47 13.57
CA THR A 57 -1.52 -5.44 12.12
C THR A 57 -0.08 -5.51 11.61
N GLY A 58 0.56 -6.65 11.92
CA GLY A 58 1.89 -6.94 11.43
C GLY A 58 1.80 -6.98 9.91
N PHE A 59 2.62 -6.20 9.25
CA PHE A 59 2.90 -6.32 7.84
C PHE A 59 3.15 -7.80 7.52
N THR A 60 2.24 -8.42 6.80
CA THR A 60 2.45 -9.80 6.38
C THR A 60 3.48 -9.79 5.25
N VAL A 61 4.29 -10.84 5.17
CA VAL A 61 5.25 -11.03 4.07
C VAL A 61 4.56 -10.88 2.71
N THR A 62 3.30 -11.28 2.61
CA THR A 62 2.46 -11.14 1.41
C THR A 62 2.20 -9.68 1.06
N GLN A 63 1.91 -8.82 2.02
CA GLN A 63 1.69 -7.39 1.77
C GLN A 63 2.97 -6.69 1.31
N ILE A 64 4.12 -7.03 1.90
CA ILE A 64 5.43 -6.53 1.46
C ILE A 64 5.75 -6.98 0.03
N GLN A 65 5.43 -8.22 -0.33
CA GLN A 65 5.60 -8.72 -1.70
C GLN A 65 4.69 -8.01 -2.68
N GLN A 66 3.44 -7.71 -2.31
CA GLN A 66 2.51 -6.96 -3.14
C GLN A 66 3.02 -5.54 -3.43
N ILE A 67 3.64 -4.86 -2.47
CA ILE A 67 4.26 -3.54 -2.71
C ILE A 67 5.35 -3.63 -3.78
N LYS A 68 6.19 -4.68 -3.75
CA LYS A 68 7.20 -4.91 -4.81
C LYS A 68 6.59 -5.06 -6.21
N THR A 69 5.37 -5.59 -6.33
CA THR A 69 4.70 -5.75 -7.62
C THR A 69 4.19 -4.43 -8.20
N LEU A 70 4.04 -3.37 -7.39
CA LEU A 70 3.67 -2.03 -7.86
C LEU A 70 4.72 -1.45 -8.83
N GLY A 71 5.97 -1.91 -8.75
CA GLY A 71 7.04 -1.50 -9.65
C GLY A 71 7.52 -0.09 -9.35
N GLU A 72 7.32 0.85 -10.28
CA GLU A 72 7.79 2.22 -10.17
C GLU A 72 6.78 3.11 -9.47
N TRP A 73 7.29 4.01 -8.60
CA TRP A 73 6.50 5.02 -7.93
C TRP A 73 7.18 6.38 -8.08
N GLU A 74 6.48 7.28 -8.76
CA GLU A 74 6.95 8.64 -9.00
C GLU A 74 6.69 9.53 -7.78
N PHE A 75 7.68 10.35 -7.43
CA PHE A 75 7.60 11.29 -6.31
C PHE A 75 7.81 12.74 -6.72
N LEU A 76 8.43 12.98 -7.88
CA LEU A 76 8.63 14.32 -8.41
C LEU A 76 8.62 14.29 -9.94
N SER A 77 7.82 15.16 -10.54
CA SER A 77 7.79 15.41 -11.98
C SER A 77 8.32 16.80 -12.28
N ILE A 78 9.26 16.91 -13.21
CA ILE A 78 9.91 18.17 -13.58
C ILE A 78 9.74 18.39 -15.07
N SER A 79 8.89 19.33 -15.45
CA SER A 79 8.74 19.76 -16.84
C SER A 79 9.67 20.94 -17.13
N THR A 80 10.37 20.89 -18.26
CA THR A 80 11.35 21.92 -18.65
C THR A 80 11.44 22.01 -20.17
N GLU A 81 12.02 23.11 -20.62
CA GLU A 81 12.38 23.30 -22.03
C GLU A 81 13.86 23.66 -22.16
N GLU A 82 14.43 23.33 -23.30
CA GLU A 82 15.83 23.63 -23.62
C GLU A 82 15.95 24.08 -25.07
N MET A 83 16.52 25.25 -25.24
CA MET A 83 16.88 25.77 -26.56
C MET A 83 18.29 25.34 -26.93
N VAL A 84 18.41 24.71 -28.07
CA VAL A 84 19.71 24.28 -28.62
C VAL A 84 19.90 24.90 -29.98
N ASP A 85 21.05 25.49 -30.16
CA ASP A 85 21.53 26.09 -31.40
C ASP A 85 22.67 25.26 -32.01
N SER A 86 22.77 25.33 -33.34
CA SER A 86 23.88 24.80 -34.12
C SER A 86 24.14 25.67 -35.32
N THR A 87 25.39 26.05 -35.53
CA THR A 87 25.86 26.86 -36.67
C THR A 87 26.89 26.06 -37.46
N ARG A 88 26.76 26.04 -38.78
CA ARG A 88 27.76 25.49 -39.73
C ARG A 88 28.25 26.61 -40.61
N HIS A 89 29.54 26.88 -40.56
CA HIS A 89 30.16 27.85 -41.43
C HIS A 89 30.40 27.26 -42.82
N GLY A 90 29.89 27.90 -43.83
CA GLY A 90 30.06 27.48 -45.22
C GLY A 90 30.65 28.57 -46.09
N PHE A 91 31.28 28.19 -47.20
CA PHE A 91 31.90 29.15 -48.15
C PHE A 91 30.89 30.14 -48.75
N PHE A 92 29.63 29.68 -48.92
CA PHE A 92 28.53 30.52 -49.51
C PHE A 92 27.57 31.07 -48.43
N GLY A 93 27.99 31.10 -47.14
CA GLY A 93 27.24 31.59 -46.00
C GLY A 93 26.98 30.52 -44.95
N ASP A 94 26.59 30.98 -43.79
CA ASP A 94 26.35 30.13 -42.65
C ASP A 94 24.95 29.51 -42.66
N ALA A 95 24.90 28.24 -42.29
CA ALA A 95 23.64 27.53 -41.98
C ALA A 95 23.44 27.55 -40.47
N GLU A 96 22.25 27.87 -40.03
CA GLU A 96 21.89 27.98 -38.62
C GLU A 96 20.60 27.24 -38.32
N LEU A 97 20.59 26.47 -37.23
CA LEU A 97 19.40 25.74 -36.74
C LEU A 97 19.25 25.97 -35.25
N VAL A 98 18.08 26.47 -34.85
CA VAL A 98 17.71 26.65 -33.46
C VAL A 98 16.45 25.82 -33.20
N ARG A 99 16.52 24.92 -32.22
CA ARG A 99 15.39 24.07 -31.85
C ARG A 99 15.08 24.18 -30.35
N ILE A 100 13.80 24.10 -30.00
CA ILE A 100 13.30 24.05 -28.63
C ILE A 100 12.82 22.63 -28.39
N TYR A 101 13.39 22.02 -27.36
CA TYR A 101 13.06 20.67 -26.89
C TYR A 101 12.32 20.78 -25.56
N TYR A 102 11.19 20.09 -25.46
CA TYR A 102 10.38 19.99 -24.24
C TYR A 102 10.61 18.62 -23.62
N GLY A 103 10.76 18.59 -22.30
CA GLY A 103 10.97 17.33 -21.58
C GLY A 103 10.28 17.33 -20.22
N THR A 104 9.90 16.15 -19.80
CA THR A 104 9.37 15.92 -18.45
C THR A 104 10.09 14.75 -17.83
N LEU A 105 10.83 14.99 -16.74
CA LEU A 105 11.56 13.97 -16.00
C LEU A 105 10.72 13.50 -14.83
N HIS A 106 10.61 12.20 -14.69
CA HIS A 106 9.90 11.52 -13.59
C HIS A 106 10.92 10.91 -12.64
N LEU A 107 11.05 11.50 -11.44
CA LEU A 107 11.97 11.04 -10.39
C LEU A 107 11.20 10.20 -9.38
N GLY A 108 11.71 9.02 -9.08
CA GLY A 108 11.05 8.11 -8.16
C GLY A 108 11.92 6.92 -7.80
N ILE A 109 11.29 5.90 -7.26
CA ILE A 109 11.92 4.62 -6.94
C ILE A 109 11.28 3.49 -7.74
N ASN A 110 12.06 2.44 -8.01
CA ASN A 110 11.52 1.18 -8.47
C ASN A 110 11.58 0.18 -7.32
N PHE A 111 10.44 -0.24 -6.79
CA PHE A 111 10.37 -1.18 -5.68
C PHE A 111 10.93 -2.57 -6.01
N ARG A 112 11.08 -2.92 -7.28
CA ARG A 112 11.75 -4.15 -7.69
C ARG A 112 13.23 -4.17 -7.29
N ASP A 113 13.84 -2.98 -7.18
CA ASP A 113 15.25 -2.81 -6.76
C ASP A 113 15.40 -2.90 -5.23
N ALA A 114 14.29 -2.90 -4.46
CA ALA A 114 14.34 -2.97 -3.01
C ALA A 114 14.92 -4.32 -2.55
N LYS A 115 15.88 -4.26 -1.62
CA LYS A 115 16.54 -5.45 -1.06
C LYS A 115 15.57 -6.29 -0.24
N PRO A 116 15.83 -7.60 -0.08
CA PRO A 116 15.08 -8.41 0.88
C PRO A 116 15.13 -7.78 2.28
N GLY A 117 13.95 -7.66 2.91
CA GLY A 117 13.84 -7.04 4.24
C GLY A 117 13.92 -5.51 4.23
N TRP A 118 13.64 -4.84 3.09
CA TRP A 118 13.56 -3.38 2.96
C TRP A 118 12.55 -2.74 3.94
N ALA A 119 11.53 -3.46 4.35
CA ALA A 119 10.56 -3.03 5.36
C ALA A 119 10.51 -4.08 6.49
N LYS A 120 10.79 -3.64 7.72
CA LYS A 120 10.81 -4.48 8.92
C LYS A 120 10.00 -3.83 10.01
N LEU A 121 9.25 -4.64 10.73
CA LEU A 121 8.55 -4.22 11.94
C LEU A 121 9.42 -4.54 13.15
N GLU A 122 9.76 -3.54 13.94
CA GLU A 122 10.49 -3.65 15.21
C GLU A 122 9.59 -3.14 16.34
N GLY A 123 8.98 -4.08 17.07
CA GLY A 123 7.95 -3.76 18.06
C GLY A 123 6.71 -3.15 17.37
N ASP A 124 6.40 -1.88 17.66
CA ASP A 124 5.29 -1.11 17.08
C ASP A 124 5.76 -0.11 15.98
N SER A 125 7.01 -0.17 15.60
CA SER A 125 7.65 0.74 14.65
C SER A 125 8.03 0.03 13.36
N LEU A 126 7.69 0.62 12.22
CA LEU A 126 8.13 0.18 10.90
C LEU A 126 9.41 0.93 10.52
N ILE A 127 10.44 0.20 10.16
CA ILE A 127 11.66 0.74 9.54
C ILE A 127 11.65 0.30 8.07
N ALA A 128 11.62 1.26 7.15
CA ALA A 128 11.65 0.99 5.72
C ALA A 128 12.87 1.66 5.08
N THR A 129 13.69 0.85 4.41
CA THR A 129 14.85 1.30 3.64
C THR A 129 14.51 1.23 2.16
N LEU A 130 14.25 2.38 1.56
CA LEU A 130 13.82 2.52 0.18
C LEU A 130 15.02 2.51 -0.78
N PRO A 131 14.87 2.04 -2.03
CA PRO A 131 15.84 2.26 -3.08
C PRO A 131 16.14 3.75 -3.28
N PRO A 132 17.30 4.11 -3.85
CA PRO A 132 17.62 5.51 -4.12
C PRO A 132 16.67 6.08 -5.19
N ILE A 133 16.42 7.39 -5.09
CA ILE A 133 15.69 8.13 -6.13
C ILE A 133 16.50 8.08 -7.43
N LYS A 134 15.78 7.76 -8.51
CA LYS A 134 16.34 7.71 -9.86
C LYS A 134 15.38 8.29 -10.89
N LEU A 135 15.88 8.55 -12.09
CA LEU A 135 15.05 8.80 -13.25
C LEU A 135 14.33 7.50 -13.65
N LEU A 136 13.02 7.56 -13.75
CA LEU A 136 12.17 6.39 -14.05
C LEU A 136 12.07 6.11 -15.56
N ASP A 137 12.05 7.17 -16.39
CA ASP A 137 12.02 7.05 -17.84
C ASP A 137 13.15 7.84 -18.49
N ASN A 138 13.94 7.16 -19.33
CA ASN A 138 15.02 7.82 -20.10
C ASN A 138 14.49 8.54 -21.36
N ASN A 139 13.25 8.31 -21.79
CA ASN A 139 12.65 8.96 -22.95
C ASN A 139 11.85 10.21 -22.53
N PHE A 140 12.46 11.07 -21.74
CA PHE A 140 11.81 12.23 -21.15
C PHE A 140 11.64 13.41 -22.11
N ILE A 141 12.26 13.41 -23.29
CA ILE A 141 12.06 14.46 -24.31
C ILE A 141 10.86 14.11 -25.19
N ASP A 142 9.90 15.02 -25.28
CA ASP A 142 8.75 14.93 -26.16
C ASP A 142 9.14 15.41 -27.57
N GLU A 143 9.51 14.46 -28.42
CA GLU A 143 9.91 14.79 -29.81
C GLU A 143 8.75 15.38 -30.61
N ALA A 144 7.50 15.03 -30.32
CA ALA A 144 6.32 15.54 -31.00
C ALA A 144 6.09 17.03 -30.73
N LYS A 145 6.52 17.51 -29.53
CA LYS A 145 6.47 18.92 -29.17
C LYS A 145 7.72 19.71 -29.58
N THR A 146 8.79 19.03 -30.03
CA THR A 146 10.00 19.70 -30.46
C THR A 146 9.76 20.58 -31.67
N VAL A 147 10.11 21.86 -31.57
CA VAL A 147 9.92 22.84 -32.67
C VAL A 147 11.24 23.39 -33.17
N SER A 148 11.34 23.60 -34.51
CA SER A 148 12.40 24.42 -35.07
C SER A 148 12.01 25.89 -34.94
N PHE A 149 12.71 26.61 -34.05
CA PHE A 149 12.49 28.05 -33.83
C PHE A 149 13.06 28.88 -34.97
N PHE A 150 14.23 28.47 -35.46
CA PHE A 150 14.89 29.08 -36.62
C PHE A 150 15.65 28.03 -37.43
N GLU A 151 15.54 28.04 -38.74
CA GLU A 151 16.24 27.12 -39.61
C GLU A 151 16.66 27.83 -40.90
N LYS A 152 17.97 27.88 -41.16
CA LYS A 152 18.58 28.39 -42.37
C LYS A 152 19.58 27.36 -42.87
N GLY A 153 19.52 27.07 -44.16
CA GLY A 153 20.38 26.05 -44.80
C GLY A 153 19.78 24.64 -44.73
N SER A 154 20.60 23.63 -45.03
CA SER A 154 20.17 22.23 -45.03
C SER A 154 20.75 21.48 -43.85
N TRP A 155 19.89 20.73 -43.14
CA TRP A 155 20.23 19.99 -41.94
C TRP A 155 19.82 18.53 -42.12
N ASP A 156 20.84 17.63 -42.03
CA ASP A 156 20.63 16.20 -42.11
C ASP A 156 20.14 15.59 -40.77
N ALA A 157 19.74 14.34 -40.83
CA ALA A 157 19.27 13.61 -39.66
C ALA A 157 20.37 13.50 -38.55
N LYS A 158 21.64 13.39 -38.95
CA LYS A 158 22.76 13.31 -38.03
C LYS A 158 22.90 14.59 -37.18
N ALA A 159 22.83 15.76 -37.84
CA ALA A 159 22.92 17.04 -37.14
C ALA A 159 21.73 17.24 -36.17
N ARG A 160 20.52 16.85 -36.59
CA ARG A 160 19.34 16.91 -35.70
C ARG A 160 19.48 15.96 -34.52
N GLN A 161 20.07 14.78 -34.71
CA GLN A 161 20.36 13.84 -33.65
C GLN A 161 21.43 14.36 -32.66
N GLU A 162 22.45 15.03 -33.17
CA GLU A 162 23.48 15.67 -32.32
C GLU A 162 22.86 16.77 -31.43
N MET A 163 21.94 17.57 -31.98
CA MET A 163 21.19 18.57 -31.23
C MET A 163 20.29 17.95 -30.17
N TYR A 164 19.60 16.84 -30.50
CA TYR A 164 18.81 16.08 -29.54
C TYR A 164 19.66 15.60 -28.37
N GLN A 165 20.83 15.00 -28.64
CA GLN A 165 21.75 14.55 -27.60
C GLN A 165 22.26 15.70 -26.72
N LYS A 166 22.49 16.87 -27.31
CA LYS A 166 22.87 18.08 -26.59
C LYS A 166 21.75 18.57 -25.67
N ALA A 167 20.50 18.59 -26.19
CA ALA A 167 19.31 18.91 -25.40
C ALA A 167 19.10 17.92 -24.25
N TYR A 168 19.18 16.62 -24.56
CA TYR A 168 19.05 15.55 -23.58
C TYR A 168 20.01 15.74 -22.40
N LYS A 169 21.29 15.93 -22.69
CA LYS A 169 22.31 16.12 -21.67
C LYS A 169 22.07 17.38 -20.83
N ARG A 170 21.66 18.49 -21.46
CA ARG A 170 21.39 19.74 -20.76
C ARG A 170 20.17 19.63 -19.85
N ILE A 171 19.06 19.07 -20.34
CA ILE A 171 17.85 18.85 -19.59
C ILE A 171 18.12 17.90 -18.43
N TYR A 172 18.78 16.76 -18.68
CA TYR A 172 19.18 15.81 -17.64
C TYR A 172 19.98 16.48 -16.52
N ASN A 173 21.04 17.20 -16.85
CA ASN A 173 21.90 17.84 -15.86
C ASN A 173 21.17 18.96 -15.08
N ARG A 174 20.23 19.66 -15.71
CA ARG A 174 19.41 20.69 -15.07
C ARG A 174 18.40 20.11 -14.09
N CYS A 175 17.86 18.94 -14.35
CA CYS A 175 16.81 18.33 -13.55
C CYS A 175 17.33 17.31 -12.53
N MET A 176 18.42 16.59 -12.85
CA MET A 176 19.03 15.60 -11.94
C MET A 176 20.00 16.26 -10.95
N THR A 177 19.54 17.29 -10.27
CA THR A 177 20.31 18.01 -9.25
C THR A 177 20.12 17.38 -7.87
N LYS A 178 21.05 17.65 -6.95
CA LYS A 178 20.94 17.22 -5.56
C LYS A 178 19.63 17.73 -4.91
N ASP A 179 19.26 18.98 -5.20
CA ASP A 179 18.07 19.60 -4.61
C ASP A 179 16.79 18.91 -5.09
N ASN A 180 16.68 18.60 -6.39
CA ASN A 180 15.53 17.87 -6.92
C ASN A 180 15.46 16.44 -6.39
N ILE A 181 16.61 15.77 -6.24
CA ILE A 181 16.65 14.44 -5.62
C ILE A 181 16.21 14.52 -4.16
N THR A 182 16.65 15.51 -3.41
CA THR A 182 16.23 15.74 -2.02
C THR A 182 14.72 15.99 -1.93
N SER A 183 14.18 16.85 -2.79
CA SER A 183 12.74 17.12 -2.86
C SER A 183 11.94 15.86 -3.18
N ALA A 184 12.44 15.02 -4.10
CA ALA A 184 11.82 13.73 -4.40
C ALA A 184 11.88 12.77 -3.21
N GLN A 185 12.96 12.76 -2.42
CA GLN A 185 13.09 11.97 -1.19
C GLN A 185 12.11 12.44 -0.12
N GLU A 186 11.97 13.75 0.09
CA GLU A 186 11.01 14.31 1.05
C GLU A 186 9.56 13.95 0.67
N ASN A 187 9.21 14.06 -0.61
CA ASN A 187 7.92 13.65 -1.13
C ASN A 187 7.68 12.15 -0.94
N ALA A 188 8.71 11.34 -1.22
CA ALA A 188 8.64 9.90 -1.02
C ALA A 188 8.43 9.55 0.46
N GLU A 189 9.16 10.18 1.36
CA GLU A 189 9.02 9.97 2.80
C GLU A 189 7.60 10.31 3.27
N MET A 190 7.06 11.46 2.84
CA MET A 190 5.71 11.89 3.19
C MET A 190 4.66 10.91 2.65
N GLN A 191 4.72 10.55 1.37
CA GLN A 191 3.75 9.66 0.74
C GLN A 191 3.82 8.25 1.34
N MET A 192 5.01 7.72 1.57
CA MET A 192 5.19 6.40 2.17
C MET A 192 4.73 6.37 3.64
N LYS A 193 4.99 7.41 4.42
CA LYS A 193 4.43 7.53 5.78
C LYS A 193 2.90 7.54 5.76
N ASN A 194 2.28 8.28 4.85
CA ASN A 194 0.83 8.31 4.70
C ASN A 194 0.28 6.94 4.27
N PHE A 195 0.95 6.28 3.34
CA PHE A 195 0.60 4.94 2.88
C PHE A 195 0.62 3.92 4.05
N PHE A 196 1.69 3.88 4.82
CA PHE A 196 1.80 2.96 5.95
C PHE A 196 0.85 3.31 7.10
N ARG A 197 0.56 4.61 7.32
CA ARG A 197 -0.46 5.03 8.29
C ARG A 197 -1.85 4.56 7.90
N ALA A 198 -2.19 4.61 6.62
CA ALA A 198 -3.45 4.08 6.12
C ALA A 198 -3.58 2.56 6.33
N MET A 199 -2.45 1.85 6.46
CA MET A 199 -2.40 0.44 6.82
C MET A 199 -2.40 0.18 8.35
N GLY A 200 -2.55 1.25 9.18
CA GLY A 200 -2.64 1.13 10.63
C GLY A 200 -1.32 1.29 11.40
N ILE A 201 -0.19 1.54 10.71
CA ILE A 201 1.12 1.69 11.35
C ILE A 201 1.34 3.16 11.72
N GLN A 202 1.53 3.46 13.00
CA GLN A 202 1.66 4.84 13.47
C GLN A 202 3.11 5.31 13.54
N LYS A 203 4.04 4.43 13.93
CA LYS A 203 5.47 4.75 14.06
C LYS A 203 6.23 4.25 12.86
N ILE A 204 6.71 5.18 12.03
CA ILE A 204 7.31 4.87 10.74
C ILE A 204 8.61 5.65 10.58
N ASN A 205 9.69 4.93 10.32
CA ASN A 205 11.00 5.47 9.98
C ASN A 205 11.33 5.09 8.54
N ILE A 206 11.52 6.09 7.67
CA ILE A 206 11.89 5.91 6.26
C ILE A 206 13.35 6.32 6.09
N GLN A 207 14.11 5.47 5.43
CA GLN A 207 15.50 5.69 5.07
C GLN A 207 15.69 5.37 3.59
N PHE A 208 16.71 5.94 2.97
CA PHE A 208 17.09 5.63 1.59
C PHE A 208 18.43 4.92 1.56
N GLU A 209 18.57 3.96 0.65
CA GLU A 209 19.85 3.36 0.38
C GLU A 209 20.81 4.41 -0.18
N GLU A 210 22.09 4.34 0.23
CA GLU A 210 23.11 5.19 -0.35
C GLU A 210 23.31 4.84 -1.83
N THR A 211 23.31 5.86 -2.67
CA THR A 211 23.66 5.69 -4.09
C THR A 211 25.11 5.28 -4.19
N LYS A 212 25.40 4.05 -4.61
CA LYS A 212 26.79 3.66 -4.95
C LYS A 212 27.27 4.57 -6.06
N LYS A 213 28.33 5.33 -5.78
CA LYS A 213 29.07 6.12 -6.77
C LYS A 213 29.74 5.21 -7.79
#